data_7607bdd63f0da564ec0cb4ce68415a3a
#
_entry.id   7607bdd63f0da564ec0cb4ce68415a3a
#
_cell.length_a   1.000
_cell.length_b   1.000
_cell.length_c   1.000
_cell.angle_alpha   90.00
_cell.angle_beta   90.00
_cell.angle_gamma   90.00
#
_symmetry.space_group_name_H-M   'P 1'
#
loop_
_entity.id
_entity.type
_entity.pdbx_description
1 polymer ?
#
loop_
_entity_poly.entity_id
_entity_poly.type
_entity_poly.pdbx_seq_one_letter_code
_entity_poly.pdbx_strand_id
1 'polypeptide(L)'
;LCAHAGVPLSQGRVFTAHTQDDRVETFYMRSIVGTGPGGFRSMTYRNGCICRPLLDESRQNLRDYLMVRRDSGRSVCADKSGNLWREDETNECLDYFRNYVRQEIVPRAVEKNPKLLVTLCRTMNLLADEDDYLSQCADTLYEEHVSWLSALPGREPEYDAGCVLSPSLGQEAPVMQRRVVMRVLQEMLGFDERVETASVQAICQAFEQGKPVSGYVTNLQGDLAVSANKQGV
;
A
#
# COMPACT_ATOMS: atom_id res chain seq x y z
N LEU A 1 -8.08 5.96 -23.33
CA LEU A 1 -6.86 6.45 -24.01
C LEU A 1 -6.10 5.28 -24.64
N CYS A 2 -5.67 4.27 -23.88
CA CYS A 2 -4.92 3.12 -24.43
C CYS A 2 -5.69 2.39 -25.52
N ALA A 3 -6.98 2.08 -25.31
CA ALA A 3 -7.82 1.46 -26.32
C ALA A 3 -7.95 2.30 -27.60
N HIS A 4 -8.07 3.63 -27.46
CA HIS A 4 -8.15 4.56 -28.59
C HIS A 4 -6.82 4.64 -29.37
N ALA A 5 -5.69 4.49 -28.68
CA ALA A 5 -4.36 4.48 -29.27
C ALA A 5 -3.92 3.10 -29.80
N GLY A 6 -4.73 2.06 -29.63
CA GLY A 6 -4.39 0.69 -30.00
C GLY A 6 -3.23 0.09 -29.19
N VAL A 7 -2.99 0.60 -27.98
CA VAL A 7 -1.86 0.20 -27.13
C VAL A 7 -2.38 -0.68 -25.99
N PRO A 8 -1.71 -1.78 -25.61
CA PRO A 8 -2.07 -2.58 -24.45
C PRO A 8 -2.08 -1.74 -23.17
N LEU A 9 -3.02 -2.00 -22.25
CA LEU A 9 -3.10 -1.31 -20.95
C LEU A 9 -1.79 -1.42 -20.15
N SER A 10 -1.06 -2.52 -20.27
CA SER A 10 0.23 -2.75 -19.63
C SER A 10 1.32 -1.76 -20.06
N GLN A 11 1.19 -1.17 -21.24
CA GLN A 11 2.11 -0.13 -21.75
C GLN A 11 1.66 1.29 -21.39
N GLY A 12 0.41 1.47 -20.95
CA GLY A 12 -0.10 2.76 -20.51
C GLY A 12 0.57 3.24 -19.23
N ARG A 13 0.75 4.56 -19.11
CA ARG A 13 1.24 5.19 -17.88
C ARG A 13 0.39 6.41 -17.56
N VAL A 14 0.05 6.55 -16.29
CA VAL A 14 -0.64 7.72 -15.74
C VAL A 14 0.34 8.44 -14.83
N PHE A 15 0.67 9.66 -15.19
CA PHE A 15 1.52 10.52 -14.36
C PHE A 15 0.66 11.36 -13.44
N THR A 16 0.96 11.34 -12.14
CA THR A 16 0.29 12.14 -11.13
C THR A 16 1.29 13.10 -10.48
N ALA A 17 0.82 14.29 -10.12
CA ALA A 17 1.64 15.36 -9.56
C ALA A 17 1.72 15.30 -8.02
N HIS A 18 1.73 14.10 -7.44
CA HIS A 18 1.97 13.96 -6.01
C HIS A 18 3.39 14.40 -5.65
N THR A 19 3.50 15.12 -4.54
CA THR A 19 4.71 15.77 -4.06
C THR A 19 5.21 15.14 -2.75
N GLN A 20 6.34 15.63 -2.26
CA GLN A 20 6.89 15.30 -0.95
C GLN A 20 5.89 15.62 0.18
N ASP A 21 5.19 16.77 0.06
CA ASP A 21 4.13 17.16 1.01
C ASP A 21 3.02 16.09 1.07
N ASP A 22 2.56 15.60 -0.07
CA ASP A 22 1.51 14.57 -0.14
C ASP A 22 1.95 13.25 0.52
N ARG A 23 3.24 12.90 0.41
CA ARG A 23 3.80 11.72 1.11
C ARG A 23 3.73 11.91 2.63
N VAL A 24 4.14 13.07 3.12
CA VAL A 24 4.13 13.39 4.56
C VAL A 24 2.72 13.46 5.10
N GLU A 25 1.79 14.11 4.38
CA GLU A 25 0.37 14.11 4.74
C GLU A 25 -0.16 12.67 4.87
N THR A 26 0.11 11.82 3.89
CA THR A 26 -0.32 10.40 3.89
C THR A 26 0.31 9.61 5.02
N PHE A 27 1.59 9.86 5.36
CA PHE A 27 2.26 9.24 6.50
C PHE A 27 1.53 9.56 7.81
N TYR A 28 1.22 10.82 8.06
CA TYR A 28 0.48 11.22 9.27
C TYR A 28 -0.95 10.65 9.29
N MET A 29 -1.66 10.70 8.17
CA MET A 29 -3.01 10.11 8.08
C MET A 29 -2.98 8.63 8.46
N ARG A 30 -2.02 7.86 7.93
CA ARG A 30 -1.86 6.43 8.23
C ARG A 30 -1.42 6.18 9.65
N SER A 31 -0.58 7.05 10.23
CA SER A 31 -0.16 6.97 11.63
C SER A 31 -1.33 7.13 12.59
N ILE A 32 -2.27 8.00 12.27
CA ILE A 32 -3.44 8.30 13.12
C ILE A 32 -4.49 7.18 13.02
N VAL A 33 -4.78 6.73 11.81
CA VAL A 33 -5.79 5.68 11.57
C VAL A 33 -5.27 4.29 11.94
N GLY A 34 -3.95 4.12 11.93
CA GLY A 34 -3.29 2.83 12.11
C GLY A 34 -3.02 2.14 10.77
N THR A 35 -1.83 1.58 10.66
CA THR A 35 -1.39 0.81 9.48
C THR A 35 -0.34 -0.20 9.87
N GLY A 36 -0.16 -1.24 9.06
CA GLY A 36 1.00 -2.12 9.15
C GLY A 36 2.28 -1.43 8.67
N PRO A 37 3.46 -2.03 8.91
CA PRO A 37 4.76 -1.45 8.52
C PRO A 37 4.82 -1.02 7.06
N GLY A 38 4.35 -1.83 6.12
CA GLY A 38 4.32 -1.51 4.70
C GLY A 38 3.44 -0.30 4.36
N GLY A 39 2.47 0.06 5.20
CA GLY A 39 1.69 1.27 5.02
C GLY A 39 2.47 2.56 5.29
N PHE A 40 3.47 2.53 6.17
CA PHE A 40 4.31 3.68 6.48
C PHE A 40 5.26 4.09 5.34
N ARG A 41 5.50 3.22 4.35
CA ARG A 41 6.20 3.63 3.11
C ARG A 41 5.46 4.72 2.34
N SER A 42 4.19 4.99 2.70
CA SER A 42 3.33 5.99 2.08
C SER A 42 3.11 5.72 0.58
N MET A 43 3.51 6.65 -0.28
CA MET A 43 3.38 6.52 -1.73
C MET A 43 4.70 6.04 -2.35
N THR A 44 4.60 5.18 -3.35
CA THR A 44 5.74 4.74 -4.17
C THR A 44 5.82 5.54 -5.46
N TYR A 45 7.02 5.64 -6.03
CA TYR A 45 7.23 6.32 -7.33
C TYR A 45 6.43 5.66 -8.45
N ARG A 46 6.23 4.37 -8.35
CA ARG A 46 5.43 3.60 -9.29
C ARG A 46 4.53 2.60 -8.57
N ASN A 47 3.28 2.54 -9.01
CA ASN A 47 2.33 1.50 -8.60
C ASN A 47 1.53 1.09 -9.84
N GLY A 48 1.85 -0.07 -10.40
CA GLY A 48 1.29 -0.53 -11.67
C GLY A 48 1.55 0.47 -12.80
N CYS A 49 0.49 1.01 -13.38
CA CYS A 49 0.55 2.03 -14.44
C CYS A 49 0.70 3.46 -13.89
N ILE A 50 0.53 3.70 -12.60
CA ILE A 50 0.63 5.04 -12.00
C ILE A 50 2.10 5.37 -11.71
N CYS A 51 2.56 6.52 -12.21
CA CYS A 51 3.90 7.06 -11.98
C CYS A 51 3.81 8.41 -11.26
N ARG A 52 4.68 8.64 -10.28
CA ARG A 52 4.71 9.84 -9.43
C ARG A 52 6.11 10.47 -9.45
N PRO A 53 6.48 11.20 -10.52
CA PRO A 53 7.85 11.68 -10.70
C PRO A 53 8.25 12.81 -9.75
N LEU A 54 7.30 13.46 -9.07
CA LEU A 54 7.55 14.63 -8.23
C LEU A 54 7.58 14.30 -6.71
N LEU A 55 7.67 13.03 -6.32
CA LEU A 55 7.60 12.63 -4.91
C LEU A 55 8.77 13.13 -4.04
N ASP A 56 9.88 13.54 -4.64
CA ASP A 56 11.03 14.11 -3.93
C ASP A 56 11.02 15.64 -3.90
N GLU A 57 10.07 16.25 -4.64
CA GLU A 57 9.96 17.70 -4.70
C GLU A 57 8.88 18.21 -3.77
N SER A 58 9.20 19.25 -3.00
CA SER A 58 8.21 19.94 -2.20
C SER A 58 7.30 20.80 -3.08
N ARG A 59 6.08 21.03 -2.62
CA ARG A 59 5.14 21.94 -3.29
C ARG A 59 5.75 23.35 -3.43
N GLN A 60 6.52 23.79 -2.44
CA GLN A 60 7.21 25.06 -2.48
C GLN A 60 8.30 25.10 -3.57
N ASN A 61 9.13 24.06 -3.68
CA ASN A 61 10.15 23.97 -4.74
C ASN A 61 9.54 24.07 -6.14
N LEU A 62 8.37 23.45 -6.34
CA LEU A 62 7.67 23.51 -7.63
C LEU A 62 7.14 24.92 -7.93
N ARG A 63 6.63 25.63 -6.92
CA ARG A 63 6.21 27.03 -7.06
C ARG A 63 7.39 27.94 -7.39
N ASP A 64 8.48 27.79 -6.66
CA ASP A 64 9.70 28.56 -6.87
C ASP A 64 10.29 28.31 -8.27
N TYR A 65 10.29 27.06 -8.71
CA TYR A 65 10.71 26.69 -10.07
C TYR A 65 9.87 27.40 -11.15
N LEU A 66 8.54 27.44 -10.99
CA LEU A 66 7.67 28.13 -11.94
C LEU A 66 7.91 29.65 -11.96
N MET A 67 8.12 30.27 -10.80
CA MET A 67 8.44 31.68 -10.71
C MET A 67 9.78 31.99 -11.39
N VAL A 68 10.83 31.24 -11.10
CA VAL A 68 12.16 31.41 -11.74
C VAL A 68 12.09 31.23 -13.26
N ARG A 69 11.30 30.26 -13.73
CA ARG A 69 11.08 30.08 -15.18
C ARG A 69 10.43 31.29 -15.81
N ARG A 70 9.36 31.82 -15.21
CA ARG A 70 8.66 33.01 -15.67
C ARG A 70 9.62 34.23 -15.73
N ASP A 71 10.34 34.45 -14.63
CA ASP A 71 11.19 35.62 -14.48
C ASP A 71 12.42 35.57 -15.42
N SER A 72 12.83 34.35 -15.82
CA SER A 72 13.88 34.14 -16.86
C SER A 72 13.34 34.24 -18.29
N GLY A 73 12.07 34.63 -18.51
CA GLY A 73 11.47 34.74 -19.84
C GLY A 73 11.22 33.40 -20.54
N ARG A 74 11.28 32.28 -19.80
CA ARG A 74 10.96 30.95 -20.34
C ARG A 74 9.45 30.74 -20.37
N SER A 75 8.98 29.95 -21.31
CA SER A 75 7.55 29.61 -21.43
C SER A 75 7.04 28.93 -20.16
N VAL A 76 5.97 29.46 -19.60
CA VAL A 76 5.18 28.88 -18.51
C VAL A 76 3.69 28.94 -18.88
N CYS A 77 2.93 27.94 -18.39
CA CYS A 77 1.48 28.01 -18.50
C CYS A 77 0.94 28.85 -17.34
N ALA A 78 0.12 29.84 -17.65
CA ALA A 78 -0.62 30.61 -16.67
C ALA A 78 -2.11 30.59 -17.03
N ASP A 79 -2.98 30.78 -16.04
CA ASP A 79 -4.41 30.96 -16.27
C ASP A 79 -4.71 32.35 -16.86
N LYS A 80 -6.00 32.65 -17.13
CA LYS A 80 -6.42 33.94 -17.69
C LYS A 80 -6.10 35.13 -16.79
N SER A 81 -5.90 34.88 -15.48
CA SER A 81 -5.54 35.91 -14.48
C SER A 81 -4.03 36.01 -14.26
N GLY A 82 -3.22 35.21 -14.96
CA GLY A 82 -1.77 35.19 -14.83
C GLY A 82 -1.24 34.30 -13.70
N ASN A 83 -2.09 33.51 -13.04
CA ASN A 83 -1.66 32.60 -11.97
C ASN A 83 -0.94 31.39 -12.57
N LEU A 84 0.22 31.03 -11.99
CA LEU A 84 1.03 29.89 -12.43
C LEU A 84 0.51 28.54 -11.88
N TRP A 85 -0.32 28.56 -10.87
CA TRP A 85 -1.01 27.39 -10.29
C TRP A 85 -2.39 27.80 -9.81
N ARG A 86 -3.22 26.81 -9.53
CA ARG A 86 -4.55 27.03 -8.94
C ARG A 86 -4.55 26.51 -7.52
N GLU A 87 -5.19 27.26 -6.64
CA GLU A 87 -5.60 26.77 -5.31
C GLU A 87 -7.02 26.23 -5.41
N ASP A 88 -7.26 25.07 -4.82
CA ASP A 88 -8.60 24.49 -4.72
C ASP A 88 -9.24 25.05 -3.44
N GLU A 89 -10.38 25.70 -3.57
CA GLU A 89 -11.12 26.30 -2.45
C GLU A 89 -11.50 25.27 -1.37
N THR A 90 -11.67 24.00 -1.75
CA THR A 90 -11.96 22.92 -0.79
C THR A 90 -10.78 22.62 0.14
N ASN A 91 -9.58 23.08 -0.18
CA ASN A 91 -8.40 22.91 0.69
C ASN A 91 -8.52 23.67 2.02
N GLU A 92 -9.40 24.66 2.13
CA GLU A 92 -9.62 25.42 3.37
C GLU A 92 -10.54 24.69 4.36
N CYS A 93 -11.32 23.72 3.91
CA CYS A 93 -12.26 23.00 4.75
C CYS A 93 -11.54 21.97 5.65
N LEU A 94 -11.53 22.20 6.97
CA LEU A 94 -10.90 21.32 7.97
C LEU A 94 -11.68 20.02 8.24
N ASP A 95 -12.93 19.91 7.77
CA ASP A 95 -13.73 18.69 7.93
C ASP A 95 -13.13 17.52 7.16
N TYR A 96 -12.35 17.81 6.12
CA TYR A 96 -11.60 16.78 5.42
C TYR A 96 -10.34 16.44 6.20
N PHE A 97 -10.21 15.16 6.60
CA PHE A 97 -9.10 14.67 7.41
C PHE A 97 -7.72 15.02 6.82
N ARG A 98 -7.56 14.95 5.50
CA ARG A 98 -6.32 15.34 4.84
C ARG A 98 -6.00 16.83 5.03
N ASN A 99 -6.99 17.70 4.93
CA ASN A 99 -6.81 19.13 5.13
C ASN A 99 -6.45 19.44 6.58
N TYR A 100 -7.07 18.76 7.55
CA TYR A 100 -6.70 18.85 8.95
C TYR A 100 -5.22 18.48 9.18
N VAL A 101 -4.75 17.37 8.60
CA VAL A 101 -3.35 16.97 8.68
C VAL A 101 -2.45 18.04 8.05
N ARG A 102 -2.80 18.55 6.87
CA ARG A 102 -2.05 19.57 6.13
C ARG A 102 -1.93 20.89 6.87
N GLN A 103 -3.02 21.34 7.51
CA GLN A 103 -3.10 22.68 8.09
C GLN A 103 -2.74 22.70 9.57
N GLU A 104 -3.02 21.62 10.31
CA GLU A 104 -2.86 21.60 11.75
C GLU A 104 -1.67 20.74 12.22
N ILE A 105 -1.44 19.58 11.61
CA ILE A 105 -0.44 18.65 12.11
C ILE A 105 0.93 18.92 11.49
N VAL A 106 1.01 18.93 10.16
CA VAL A 106 2.29 19.08 9.46
C VAL A 106 2.98 20.39 9.80
N PRO A 107 2.31 21.58 9.83
CA PRO A 107 2.97 22.83 10.17
C PRO A 107 3.58 22.82 11.58
N ARG A 108 2.86 22.30 12.58
CA ARG A 108 3.37 22.19 13.96
C ARG A 108 4.57 21.25 14.08
N ALA A 109 4.59 20.20 13.27
CA ALA A 109 5.74 19.29 13.21
C ALA A 109 6.94 19.94 12.50
N VAL A 110 6.71 20.73 11.45
CA VAL A 110 7.74 21.51 10.75
C VAL A 110 8.35 22.59 11.65
N GLU A 111 7.57 23.24 12.53
CA GLU A 111 8.10 24.18 13.54
C GLU A 111 9.15 23.52 14.45
N LYS A 112 8.98 22.24 14.76
CA LYS A 112 9.93 21.48 15.59
C LYS A 112 11.11 20.96 14.78
N ASN A 113 10.90 20.63 13.52
CA ASN A 113 11.93 20.18 12.59
C ASN A 113 11.73 20.79 11.21
N PRO A 114 12.38 21.90 10.87
CA PRO A 114 12.27 22.53 9.55
C PRO A 114 12.66 21.62 8.37
N LYS A 115 13.37 20.50 8.63
CA LYS A 115 13.74 19.49 7.63
C LYS A 115 12.80 18.27 7.66
N LEU A 116 11.62 18.40 8.28
CA LEU A 116 10.68 17.28 8.49
C LEU A 116 10.38 16.52 7.20
N LEU A 117 10.05 17.23 6.11
CA LEU A 117 9.68 16.59 4.84
C LEU A 117 10.81 15.68 4.35
N VAL A 118 12.02 16.22 4.27
CA VAL A 118 13.20 15.47 3.83
C VAL A 118 13.50 14.30 4.75
N THR A 119 13.41 14.51 6.07
CA THR A 119 13.68 13.47 7.07
C THR A 119 12.68 12.32 6.98
N LEU A 120 11.39 12.64 6.91
CA LEU A 120 10.34 11.62 6.80
C LEU A 120 10.41 10.90 5.45
N CYS A 121 10.65 11.60 4.34
CA CYS A 121 10.78 10.97 3.04
C CYS A 121 11.94 9.98 3.00
N ARG A 122 13.09 10.32 3.61
CA ARG A 122 14.20 9.36 3.75
C ARG A 122 13.80 8.14 4.56
N THR A 123 13.10 8.32 5.69
CA THR A 123 12.60 7.20 6.50
C THR A 123 11.61 6.33 5.72
N MET A 124 10.69 6.95 4.99
CA MET A 124 9.74 6.22 4.14
C MET A 124 10.41 5.43 3.02
N ASN A 125 11.52 5.93 2.46
CA ASN A 125 12.29 5.19 1.45
C ASN A 125 12.98 3.97 2.07
N LEU A 126 13.60 4.10 3.25
CA LEU A 126 14.19 2.97 3.96
C LEU A 126 13.13 1.89 4.28
N LEU A 127 11.96 2.32 4.78
CA LEU A 127 10.85 1.40 5.05
C LEU A 127 10.34 0.73 3.75
N ALA A 128 10.39 1.43 2.62
CA ALA A 128 10.02 0.86 1.33
C ALA A 128 11.00 -0.22 0.87
N ASP A 129 12.30 0.04 1.00
CA ASP A 129 13.35 -0.92 0.62
C ASP A 129 13.28 -2.19 1.48
N GLU A 130 13.09 -2.03 2.80
CA GLU A 130 12.90 -3.15 3.73
C GLU A 130 11.61 -3.95 3.42
N ASP A 131 10.52 -3.26 3.14
CA ASP A 131 9.24 -3.89 2.81
C ASP A 131 9.30 -4.64 1.48
N ASP A 132 9.98 -4.10 0.49
CA ASP A 132 10.19 -4.74 -0.80
C ASP A 132 11.05 -6.02 -0.67
N TYR A 133 12.10 -5.98 0.14
CA TYR A 133 12.93 -7.17 0.44
C TYR A 133 12.12 -8.26 1.15
N LEU A 134 11.40 -7.88 2.22
CA LEU A 134 10.55 -8.82 2.95
C LEU A 134 9.41 -9.39 2.08
N SER A 135 8.92 -8.63 1.12
CA SER A 135 7.92 -9.11 0.16
C SER A 135 8.49 -10.15 -0.78
N GLN A 136 9.71 -9.93 -1.30
CA GLN A 136 10.40 -10.93 -2.13
C GLN A 136 10.66 -12.23 -1.37
N CYS A 137 11.09 -12.15 -0.10
CA CYS A 137 11.23 -13.34 0.76
C CYS A 137 9.89 -14.06 0.95
N ALA A 138 8.81 -13.30 1.17
CA ALA A 138 7.48 -13.87 1.33
C ALA A 138 6.94 -14.49 0.04
N ASP A 139 7.30 -13.97 -1.14
CA ASP A 139 6.95 -14.57 -2.43
C ASP A 139 7.57 -15.97 -2.59
N THR A 140 8.82 -16.13 -2.20
CA THR A 140 9.48 -17.45 -2.21
C THR A 140 8.78 -18.42 -1.26
N LEU A 141 8.51 -18.00 -0.02
CA LEU A 141 7.81 -18.84 0.96
C LEU A 141 6.37 -19.16 0.55
N TYR A 142 5.71 -18.24 -0.15
CA TYR A 142 4.38 -18.48 -0.70
C TYR A 142 4.41 -19.65 -1.70
N GLU A 143 5.37 -19.66 -2.62
CA GLU A 143 5.53 -20.75 -3.60
C GLU A 143 5.87 -22.09 -2.92
N GLU A 144 6.61 -22.06 -1.81
CA GLU A 144 7.00 -23.27 -1.08
C GLU A 144 5.90 -23.84 -0.17
N HIS A 145 5.06 -22.98 0.40
CA HIS A 145 4.15 -23.35 1.48
C HIS A 145 2.67 -23.29 1.14
N VAL A 146 2.29 -22.70 0.00
CA VAL A 146 0.87 -22.57 -0.38
C VAL A 146 0.54 -23.51 -1.53
N SER A 147 -0.43 -24.36 -1.32
CA SER A 147 -0.95 -25.26 -2.37
C SER A 147 -2.45 -25.00 -2.57
N TRP A 148 -2.80 -24.47 -3.73
CA TRP A 148 -4.18 -24.24 -4.08
C TRP A 148 -4.89 -25.55 -4.42
N LEU A 149 -6.10 -25.71 -3.87
CA LEU A 149 -6.93 -26.86 -4.16
C LEU A 149 -7.58 -26.65 -5.52
N SER A 150 -7.42 -27.62 -6.40
CA SER A 150 -8.17 -27.66 -7.65
C SER A 150 -9.66 -27.78 -7.35
N ALA A 151 -10.50 -27.08 -8.10
CA ALA A 151 -11.93 -27.28 -8.03
C ALA A 151 -12.27 -28.76 -8.23
N LEU A 152 -13.18 -29.30 -7.42
CA LEU A 152 -13.65 -30.67 -7.56
C LEU A 152 -14.27 -30.84 -8.97
N PRO A 153 -14.03 -31.95 -9.68
CA PRO A 153 -14.61 -32.17 -11.01
C PRO A 153 -16.14 -32.02 -10.95
N GLY A 154 -16.68 -31.11 -11.76
CA GLY A 154 -18.13 -30.87 -11.86
C GLY A 154 -18.68 -29.69 -11.05
N ARG A 155 -17.84 -28.90 -10.38
CA ARG A 155 -18.22 -27.62 -9.77
C ARG A 155 -17.54 -26.46 -10.48
N GLU A 156 -18.21 -25.31 -10.51
CA GLU A 156 -17.65 -24.07 -11.06
C GLU A 156 -16.41 -23.66 -10.25
N PRO A 157 -15.30 -23.30 -10.87
CA PRO A 157 -14.02 -23.00 -10.20
C PRO A 157 -14.06 -21.87 -9.19
N GLU A 158 -15.08 -21.01 -9.22
CA GLU A 158 -15.15 -19.76 -8.45
C GLU A 158 -15.64 -19.92 -7.00
N TYR A 159 -16.27 -21.04 -6.63
CA TYR A 159 -16.97 -21.12 -5.33
C TYR A 159 -16.40 -22.12 -4.32
N ASP A 160 -15.45 -22.96 -4.72
CA ASP A 160 -14.84 -23.95 -3.83
C ASP A 160 -13.29 -23.85 -3.81
N ALA A 161 -12.76 -22.70 -4.14
CA ALA A 161 -11.31 -22.48 -4.11
C ALA A 161 -10.85 -22.32 -2.65
N GLY A 162 -10.06 -23.28 -2.21
CA GLY A 162 -9.33 -23.21 -0.95
C GLY A 162 -7.84 -23.39 -1.22
N CYS A 163 -7.04 -23.24 -0.18
CA CYS A 163 -5.63 -23.60 -0.22
C CYS A 163 -5.23 -24.33 1.04
N VAL A 164 -4.09 -24.99 0.98
CA VAL A 164 -3.45 -25.62 2.14
C VAL A 164 -2.15 -24.90 2.40
N LEU A 165 -1.95 -24.41 3.62
CA LEU A 165 -0.68 -23.93 4.13
C LEU A 165 0.07 -25.10 4.74
N SER A 166 1.27 -25.36 4.27
CA SER A 166 2.07 -26.51 4.73
C SER A 166 2.40 -26.39 6.23
N PRO A 167 2.56 -27.53 6.94
CA PRO A 167 2.94 -27.50 8.35
C PRO A 167 4.23 -26.74 8.64
N SER A 168 5.17 -26.74 7.71
CA SER A 168 6.47 -26.07 7.86
C SER A 168 6.38 -24.55 7.84
N LEU A 169 5.31 -23.95 7.30
CA LEU A 169 5.06 -22.51 7.42
C LEU A 169 5.05 -22.06 8.87
N GLY A 170 4.57 -22.92 9.78
CA GLY A 170 4.57 -22.64 11.22
C GLY A 170 5.96 -22.44 11.83
N GLN A 171 7.02 -22.91 11.16
CA GLN A 171 8.41 -22.76 11.62
C GLN A 171 9.08 -21.47 11.13
N GLU A 172 8.43 -20.80 10.16
CA GLU A 172 8.92 -19.55 9.62
C GLU A 172 8.80 -18.40 10.63
N ALA A 173 9.59 -17.35 10.43
CA ALA A 173 9.51 -16.15 11.27
C ALA A 173 8.08 -15.57 11.25
N PRO A 174 7.51 -15.12 12.39
CA PRO A 174 6.12 -14.63 12.45
C PRO A 174 5.79 -13.50 11.46
N VAL A 175 6.78 -12.70 11.09
CA VAL A 175 6.61 -11.65 10.08
C VAL A 175 6.38 -12.26 8.69
N MET A 176 7.05 -13.37 8.36
CA MET A 176 6.90 -14.07 7.09
C MET A 176 5.58 -14.84 7.03
N GLN A 177 5.22 -15.55 8.10
CA GLN A 177 3.91 -16.20 8.21
C GLN A 177 2.78 -15.19 7.91
N ARG A 178 2.78 -14.02 8.58
CA ARG A 178 1.78 -12.99 8.36
C ARG A 178 1.74 -12.48 6.91
N ARG A 179 2.89 -12.34 6.24
CA ARG A 179 2.94 -11.89 4.85
C ARG A 179 2.37 -12.93 3.89
N VAL A 180 2.74 -14.19 4.06
CA VAL A 180 2.19 -15.30 3.25
C VAL A 180 0.68 -15.40 3.45
N VAL A 181 0.22 -15.41 4.70
CA VAL A 181 -1.21 -15.46 5.03
C VAL A 181 -1.97 -14.26 4.48
N MET A 182 -1.41 -13.05 4.60
CA MET A 182 -2.01 -11.83 4.04
C MET A 182 -2.19 -11.94 2.52
N ARG A 183 -1.19 -12.47 1.81
CA ARG A 183 -1.26 -12.66 0.36
C ARG A 183 -2.32 -13.69 -0.02
N VAL A 184 -2.38 -14.83 0.68
CA VAL A 184 -3.42 -15.84 0.48
C VAL A 184 -4.83 -15.24 0.64
N LEU A 185 -5.06 -14.54 1.73
CA LEU A 185 -6.35 -13.88 1.97
C LEU A 185 -6.68 -12.83 0.90
N GLN A 186 -5.69 -12.07 0.46
CA GLN A 186 -5.86 -11.07 -0.61
C GLN A 186 -6.25 -11.72 -1.94
N GLU A 187 -5.70 -12.88 -2.26
CA GLU A 187 -6.05 -13.63 -3.48
C GLU A 187 -7.43 -14.27 -3.37
N MET A 188 -7.83 -14.76 -2.18
CA MET A 188 -9.16 -15.33 -1.94
C MET A 188 -10.28 -14.28 -1.96
N LEU A 189 -10.05 -13.10 -1.39
CA LEU A 189 -11.05 -12.04 -1.25
C LEU A 189 -11.13 -11.15 -2.51
N GLY A 190 -10.05 -11.13 -3.31
CA GLY A 190 -9.88 -10.17 -4.38
C GLY A 190 -9.10 -8.93 -3.96
N PHE A 191 -8.43 -8.29 -4.91
CA PHE A 191 -7.50 -7.18 -4.65
C PHE A 191 -8.17 -5.88 -4.20
N ASP A 192 -9.48 -5.75 -4.39
CA ASP A 192 -10.27 -4.58 -4.00
C ASP A 192 -10.78 -4.68 -2.55
N GLU A 193 -10.75 -5.88 -1.96
CA GLU A 193 -11.20 -6.13 -0.59
C GLU A 193 -10.08 -5.90 0.43
N ARG A 194 -10.46 -5.32 1.57
CA ARG A 194 -9.52 -5.12 2.68
C ARG A 194 -9.43 -6.37 3.53
N VAL A 195 -8.22 -6.92 3.65
CA VAL A 195 -7.96 -8.03 4.57
C VAL A 195 -7.97 -7.54 6.03
N GLU A 196 -8.76 -8.17 6.86
CA GLU A 196 -8.86 -7.87 8.28
C GLU A 196 -7.70 -8.49 9.06
N THR A 197 -7.13 -7.71 9.98
CA THR A 197 -6.05 -8.19 10.86
C THR A 197 -6.46 -9.39 11.70
N ALA A 198 -7.73 -9.45 12.11
CA ALA A 198 -8.27 -10.58 12.87
C ALA A 198 -8.20 -11.90 12.09
N SER A 199 -8.52 -11.89 10.79
CA SER A 199 -8.43 -13.06 9.92
C SER A 199 -7.00 -13.55 9.75
N VAL A 200 -6.04 -12.63 9.57
CA VAL A 200 -4.62 -12.96 9.52
C VAL A 200 -4.15 -13.60 10.85
N GLN A 201 -4.54 -13.01 11.97
CA GLN A 201 -4.19 -13.53 13.29
C GLN A 201 -4.79 -14.91 13.53
N ALA A 202 -6.04 -15.14 13.16
CA ALA A 202 -6.71 -16.42 13.31
C ALA A 202 -5.98 -17.54 12.55
N ILE A 203 -5.55 -17.28 11.31
CA ILE A 203 -4.77 -18.28 10.55
C ILE A 203 -3.39 -18.49 11.19
N CYS A 204 -2.70 -17.45 11.64
CA CYS A 204 -1.41 -17.61 12.34
C CYS A 204 -1.56 -18.38 13.66
N GLN A 205 -2.67 -18.23 14.38
CA GLN A 205 -2.96 -18.98 15.59
C GLN A 205 -3.27 -20.46 15.35
N ALA A 206 -3.60 -20.83 14.10
CA ALA A 206 -3.73 -22.23 13.72
C ALA A 206 -2.39 -23.00 13.76
N PHE A 207 -1.27 -22.29 13.95
CA PHE A 207 0.07 -22.86 14.20
C PHE A 207 0.49 -22.58 15.65
N GLU A 208 0.82 -23.62 16.39
CA GLU A 208 1.36 -23.53 17.74
C GLU A 208 2.72 -24.22 17.80
N GLN A 209 3.74 -23.57 18.38
CA GLN A 209 5.10 -24.09 18.46
C GLN A 209 5.63 -24.61 17.11
N GLY A 210 5.30 -23.93 16.02
CA GLY A 210 5.73 -24.28 14.68
C GLY A 210 4.98 -25.47 14.05
N LYS A 211 3.80 -25.84 14.56
CA LYS A 211 2.99 -26.95 14.03
C LYS A 211 1.51 -26.59 13.97
N PRO A 212 0.76 -27.14 13.00
CA PRO A 212 -0.69 -26.98 12.96
C PRO A 212 -1.36 -27.55 14.19
N VAL A 213 -2.32 -26.78 14.75
CA VAL A 213 -3.14 -27.17 15.91
C VAL A 213 -4.28 -28.06 15.43
N SER A 214 -4.16 -29.36 15.63
CA SER A 214 -5.15 -30.33 15.16
C SER A 214 -6.54 -30.05 15.80
N GLY A 215 -7.57 -29.93 14.95
CA GLY A 215 -8.93 -29.63 15.36
C GLY A 215 -9.21 -28.12 15.54
N TYR A 216 -8.26 -27.24 15.26
CA TYR A 216 -8.53 -25.80 15.20
C TYR A 216 -9.48 -25.50 14.04
N VAL A 217 -10.58 -24.82 14.33
CA VAL A 217 -11.57 -24.36 13.32
C VAL A 217 -12.09 -23.00 13.74
N THR A 218 -12.11 -22.05 12.83
CA THR A 218 -12.74 -20.73 13.06
C THR A 218 -13.16 -20.08 11.75
N ASN A 219 -14.16 -19.21 11.83
CA ASN A 219 -14.58 -18.39 10.71
C ASN A 219 -13.65 -17.16 10.57
N LEU A 220 -13.46 -16.73 9.34
CA LEU A 220 -12.73 -15.54 8.95
C LEU A 220 -13.71 -14.50 8.39
N GLN A 221 -13.17 -13.40 7.86
CA GLN A 221 -13.99 -12.41 7.16
C GLN A 221 -14.63 -12.99 5.89
N GLY A 222 -15.79 -12.43 5.52
CA GLY A 222 -16.59 -12.95 4.41
C GLY A 222 -17.08 -14.37 4.70
N ASP A 223 -17.11 -15.20 3.68
CA ASP A 223 -17.54 -16.60 3.77
C ASP A 223 -16.35 -17.57 3.95
N LEU A 224 -15.19 -17.05 4.38
CA LEU A 224 -13.99 -17.86 4.58
C LEU A 224 -13.97 -18.51 5.96
N ALA A 225 -13.42 -19.71 6.02
CA ALA A 225 -13.12 -20.41 7.25
C ALA A 225 -11.73 -21.05 7.18
N VAL A 226 -11.09 -21.20 8.33
CA VAL A 226 -9.81 -21.91 8.48
C VAL A 226 -10.00 -23.14 9.35
N SER A 227 -9.34 -24.23 8.97
CA SER A 227 -9.20 -25.43 9.78
C SER A 227 -7.76 -25.93 9.75
N ALA A 228 -7.34 -26.57 10.84
CA ALA A 228 -5.99 -27.11 10.93
C ALA A 228 -6.01 -28.61 11.30
N ASN A 229 -5.13 -29.36 10.68
CA ASN A 229 -4.86 -30.75 10.96
C ASN A 229 -3.38 -31.08 10.75
N LYS A 230 -2.98 -32.35 10.85
CA LYS A 230 -1.58 -32.79 10.70
C LYS A 230 -1.00 -32.53 9.28
N GLN A 231 -1.86 -32.32 8.28
CA GLN A 231 -1.45 -32.08 6.90
C GLN A 231 -1.21 -30.58 6.60
N GLY A 232 -1.74 -29.69 7.43
CA GLY A 232 -1.59 -28.26 7.26
C GLY A 232 -2.77 -27.44 7.85
N VAL A 233 -2.83 -26.21 7.44
CA VAL A 233 -3.87 -25.24 7.78
C VAL A 233 -4.58 -24.80 6.53
#